data_ba5f414726464d54d704bbcf116ffa28
#
_entry.id   ba5f414726464d54d704bbcf116ffa28
#
_cell.length_a   1.000
_cell.length_b   1.000
_cell.length_c   1.000
_cell.angle_alpha   90.00
_cell.angle_beta   90.00
_cell.angle_gamma   90.00
#
_symmetry.space_group_name_H-M   'P 1'
#
loop_
_entity.id
_entity.type
_entity.pdbx_description
1 polymer ?
#
loop_
_entity_poly.entity_id
_entity_poly.type
_entity_poly.pdbx_seq_one_letter_code
_entity_poly.pdbx_strand_id
1 'polypeptide(L)' 'MTMDFLVRIEEASFPLAIRDEVDIHCAAVLNAAKLIEAVLPPATSEPGGRVAVILRITPLGRAELKLQDNDLRA' A
#
# COMPACT_ATOMS: atom_id res chain seq x y z
N MET A 1 11.32 0.97 0.36
CA MET A 1 10.66 2.22 0.76
C MET A 1 9.18 2.18 0.46
N THR A 2 8.40 2.99 1.16
CA THR A 2 6.95 2.96 1.08
C THR A 2 6.41 3.28 -0.32
N MET A 3 7.01 4.26 -0.99
CA MET A 3 6.59 4.61 -2.35
C MET A 3 6.91 3.52 -3.36
N ASP A 4 8.00 2.77 -3.15
CA ASP A 4 8.31 1.63 -4.02
C ASP A 4 7.22 0.57 -3.93
N PHE A 5 6.68 0.36 -2.74
CA PHE A 5 5.58 -0.57 -2.56
C PHE A 5 4.34 -0.09 -3.33
N LEU A 6 4.02 1.20 -3.25
CA LEU A 6 2.88 1.76 -3.96
C LEU A 6 3.03 1.57 -5.47
N VAL A 7 4.23 1.78 -6.00
CA VAL A 7 4.51 1.57 -7.42
C VAL A 7 4.31 0.10 -7.79
N ARG A 8 4.77 -0.83 -6.93
CA ARG A 8 4.63 -2.26 -7.20
C ARG A 8 3.17 -2.70 -7.29
N ILE A 9 2.29 -2.10 -6.50
CA ILE A 9 0.89 -2.51 -6.46
C ILE A 9 0.02 -1.73 -7.45
N GLU A 10 0.59 -0.77 -8.15
CA GLU A 10 -0.17 0.09 -9.04
C GLU A 10 -1.00 -0.68 -10.06
N GLU A 11 -0.44 -1.75 -10.60
CA GLU A 11 -1.09 -2.56 -11.62
C GLU A 11 -1.63 -3.88 -11.08
N ALA A 12 -1.59 -4.07 -9.76
CA ALA A 12 -2.08 -5.29 -9.16
C ALA A 12 -3.60 -5.37 -9.25
N SER A 13 -4.13 -6.58 -9.21
CA SER A 13 -5.57 -6.79 -9.13
C SER A 13 -6.04 -6.62 -7.70
N PHE A 14 -7.10 -5.86 -7.50
CA PHE A 14 -7.65 -5.64 -6.17
C PHE A 14 -8.95 -6.40 -6.00
N PRO A 15 -9.28 -6.79 -4.77
CA PRO A 15 -8.50 -6.63 -3.55
C PRO A 15 -7.22 -7.48 -3.56
N LEU A 16 -6.19 -6.96 -2.94
CA LEU A 16 -4.88 -7.60 -2.89
C LEU A 16 -4.53 -7.95 -1.45
N ALA A 17 -4.37 -9.25 -1.18
CA ALA A 17 -3.98 -9.71 0.16
C ALA A 17 -2.47 -9.66 0.31
N ILE A 18 -2.00 -9.14 1.44
CA ILE A 18 -0.58 -8.99 1.74
C ILE A 18 -0.30 -9.69 3.06
N ARG A 19 0.74 -10.53 3.07
CA ARG A 19 1.11 -11.31 4.26
C ARG A 19 2.50 -10.97 4.78
N ASP A 20 3.34 -10.35 3.97
CA ASP A 20 4.69 -9.98 4.37
C ASP A 20 4.64 -8.81 5.36
N GLU A 21 5.35 -8.94 6.48
CA GLU A 21 5.33 -7.92 7.53
C GLU A 21 5.80 -6.55 7.02
N VAL A 22 6.83 -6.53 6.18
CA VAL A 22 7.33 -5.28 5.62
C VAL A 22 6.26 -4.63 4.74
N ASP A 23 5.60 -5.43 3.90
CA ASP A 23 4.56 -4.93 3.02
C ASP A 23 3.34 -4.47 3.82
N ILE A 24 2.99 -5.19 4.90
CA ILE A 24 1.89 -4.77 5.78
C ILE A 24 2.21 -3.42 6.41
N HIS A 25 3.45 -3.23 6.85
CA HIS A 25 3.88 -1.95 7.41
C HIS A 25 3.75 -0.82 6.36
N CYS A 26 4.20 -1.07 5.14
CA CYS A 26 4.08 -0.10 4.05
C CYS A 26 2.61 0.23 3.78
N ALA A 27 1.75 -0.80 3.76
CA ALA A 27 0.33 -0.60 3.55
C ALA A 27 -0.28 0.25 4.68
N ALA A 28 0.15 0.02 5.92
CA ALA A 28 -0.33 0.79 7.06
C ALA A 28 0.04 2.27 6.92
N VAL A 29 1.27 2.56 6.51
CA VAL A 29 1.72 3.93 6.30
C VAL A 29 0.92 4.60 5.18
N LEU A 30 0.76 3.91 4.06
CA LEU A 30 0.00 4.44 2.92
C LEU A 30 -1.47 4.65 3.27
N ASN A 31 -2.05 3.74 4.02
CA ASN A 31 -3.43 3.86 4.46
C ASN A 31 -3.60 5.06 5.40
N ALA A 32 -2.64 5.27 6.32
CA ALA A 32 -2.66 6.42 7.22
C ALA A 32 -2.55 7.74 6.46
N ALA A 33 -1.78 7.74 5.38
CA ALA A 33 -1.63 8.91 4.51
C ALA A 33 -2.79 9.05 3.51
N LYS A 34 -3.73 8.10 3.51
CA LYS A 34 -4.91 8.07 2.64
C LYS A 34 -4.56 7.91 1.16
N LEU A 35 -3.43 7.30 0.89
CA LEU A 35 -3.01 7.00 -0.49
C LEU A 35 -3.61 5.69 -0.99
N ILE A 36 -3.99 4.80 -0.08
CA ILE A 36 -4.71 3.58 -0.41
C ILE A 36 -5.85 3.37 0.59
N GLU A 37 -6.79 2.53 0.22
CA GLU A 37 -7.78 2.00 1.15
C GLU A 37 -7.44 0.56 1.43
N ALA A 38 -7.20 0.24 2.70
CA ALA A 38 -6.80 -1.10 3.09
C ALA A 38 -7.43 -1.48 4.42
N VAL A 39 -7.68 -2.78 4.57
CA VAL A 39 -8.08 -3.36 5.84
C VAL A 39 -6.83 -3.95 6.47
N LEU A 40 -6.45 -3.42 7.64
CA LEU A 40 -5.22 -3.82 8.30
C LEU A 40 -5.51 -4.79 9.44
N PRO A 41 -4.58 -5.71 9.73
CA PRO A 41 -4.79 -6.63 10.87
C PRO A 41 -4.68 -5.88 12.20
N PRO A 42 -5.36 -6.37 13.25
CA PRO A 42 -5.21 -5.78 14.58
C PRO A 42 -3.77 -5.91 15.07
N ALA A 43 -3.33 -4.93 15.87
CA ALA A 43 -1.98 -4.95 16.42
C ALA A 43 -1.73 -6.15 17.33
N THR A 44 -2.79 -6.75 17.87
CA THR A 44 -2.72 -7.90 18.75
C THR A 44 -2.63 -9.22 18.01
N SER A 45 -2.70 -9.22 16.66
CA SER A 45 -2.59 -10.45 15.88
C SER A 45 -1.20 -11.05 16.02
N GLU A 46 -1.13 -12.39 16.02
CA GLU A 46 0.14 -13.07 16.10
C GLU A 46 0.98 -12.83 14.84
N PRO A 47 2.31 -12.72 15.00
CA PRO A 47 3.20 -12.63 13.83
C PRO A 47 2.98 -13.84 12.94
N GLY A 48 2.94 -13.63 11.64
CA GLY A 48 2.71 -14.70 10.68
C GLY A 48 1.24 -14.98 10.41
N GLY A 49 0.35 -14.55 11.31
CA GLY A 49 -1.08 -14.66 11.09
C GLY A 49 -1.71 -13.38 10.57
N ARG A 50 -0.91 -12.36 10.38
CA ARG A 50 -1.42 -11.07 9.92
C ARG A 50 -1.60 -11.06 8.41
N VAL A 51 -2.73 -10.54 7.98
CA VAL A 51 -3.01 -10.34 6.56
C VAL A 51 -3.63 -8.97 6.42
N ALA A 52 -3.06 -8.15 5.55
CA ALA A 52 -3.65 -6.88 5.16
C ALA A 52 -4.29 -7.06 3.79
N VAL A 53 -5.42 -6.40 3.56
CA VAL A 53 -6.09 -6.46 2.27
C VAL A 53 -6.20 -5.04 1.74
N ILE A 54 -5.56 -4.79 0.60
CA ILE A 54 -5.64 -3.51 -0.07
C ILE A 54 -6.87 -3.54 -0.97
N LEU A 55 -7.81 -2.62 -0.71
CA LEU A 55 -9.06 -2.56 -1.46
C LEU A 55 -8.91 -1.77 -2.74
N ARG A 56 -8.14 -0.69 -2.70
CA ARG A 56 -7.86 0.12 -3.89
C ARG A 56 -6.81 1.18 -3.59
N ILE A 57 -6.27 1.76 -4.65
CA ILE A 57 -5.44 2.96 -4.55
C ILE A 57 -6.39 4.16 -4.70
N THR A 58 -6.32 5.11 -3.76
CA THR A 58 -7.19 6.29 -3.80
C THR A 58 -6.77 7.24 -4.90
N PRO A 59 -7.64 8.19 -5.29
CA PRO A 59 -7.23 9.24 -6.22
C PRO A 59 -5.99 10.01 -5.77
N LEU A 60 -5.85 10.23 -4.45
CA LEU A 60 -4.65 10.87 -3.90
C LEU A 60 -3.41 10.00 -4.11
N GLY A 61 -3.54 8.67 -3.92
CA GLY A 61 -2.45 7.73 -4.17
C GLY A 61 -2.02 7.74 -5.63
N ARG A 62 -2.97 7.80 -6.53
CA ARG A 62 -2.67 7.86 -7.96
C ARG A 62 -2.00 9.17 -8.34
N ALA A 63 -2.39 10.26 -7.70
CA ALA A 63 -1.73 11.55 -7.92
C ALA A 63 -0.27 11.51 -7.47
N GLU A 64 0.01 10.86 -6.33
CA GLU A 64 1.37 10.71 -5.85
C GLU A 64 2.20 9.84 -6.79
N LEU A 65 1.63 8.76 -7.32
CA LEU A 65 2.31 7.93 -8.30
C LEU A 65 2.68 8.73 -9.55
N LYS A 66 1.79 9.59 -9.98
CA LYS A 66 2.02 10.42 -11.15
C LYS A 66 3.15 11.41 -10.91
N LEU A 67 3.21 12.00 -9.72
CA LEU A 67 4.29 12.91 -9.35
C LEU A 67 5.63 12.19 -9.33
N GLN A 68 5.68 10.97 -8.81
CA GLN A 68 6.90 10.18 -8.80
C GLN A 68 7.38 9.87 -10.21
N ASP A 69 6.46 9.52 -11.10
CA ASP A 69 6.80 9.24 -12.49
C ASP A 69 7.37 10.47 -13.18
N ASN A 70 6.78 11.64 -12.93
CA ASN A 70 7.27 12.89 -13.48
C ASN A 70 8.67 13.24 -12.97
N ASP A 71 8.93 13.01 -11.69
CA ASP A 71 10.25 13.27 -11.10
C ASP A 71 11.31 12.40 -11.75
N LEU A 72 10.98 11.15 -12.04
CA LEU A 72 11.92 10.22 -12.67
C LEU A 72 12.25 10.60 -14.11
N ARG A 73 11.38 11.35 -14.75
CA ARG A 73 11.58 11.79 -16.14
C ARG A 73 12.27 13.12 -16.27
N ALA A 74 12.32 13.86 -15.20
CA ALA A 74 12.89 15.22 -15.23
C ALA A 74 14.39 15.22 -15.46
#